data_4eb76a796de91baba4893d7dbd32db99
#
_entry.id   4eb76a796de91baba4893d7dbd32db99
#
_cell.length_a   1.000
_cell.length_b   1.000
_cell.length_c   1.000
_cell.angle_alpha   90.00
_cell.angle_beta   90.00
_cell.angle_gamma   90.00
#
_symmetry.space_group_name_H-M   'P 1'
#
loop_
_entity.id
_entity.type
_entity.pdbx_description
1 polymer ?
#
loop_
_entity_poly.entity_id
_entity_poly.type
_entity_poly.pdbx_seq_one_letter_code
_entity_poly.pdbx_strand_id
1 'polypeptide(L)'
;MQKTIKFSTVFYLCFISIAANAQMEKNEQKEKQLVSEKKNVLKINLPALAFKNISVEYERQVGKKISVSVNVHTIPFGSLPFQSTFKSLTDNSDVKYDQFKLGSFGVVPEFRFYLSKKGALRGFYIGPFVSISNYKMELPLNYTSGTITKTGIFDGTLNAVTGGIQFGTQFSLGKNVVLDWWLFGPNYGSANGTLTLTTPLNNQEKMDLQTQLDQLKNDVPLDVIKSATASNNGAIIIAKGPWAGIRGGGFCLGFRF
;
A
#
# COMPACT_ATOMS: atom_id res chain seq x y z
N MET A 1 72.75 -6.83 -25.35
CA MET A 1 71.72 -5.86 -25.74
C MET A 1 70.27 -6.34 -25.45
N GLN A 2 69.97 -6.97 -24.33
CA GLN A 2 68.65 -7.55 -24.05
C GLN A 2 67.96 -7.08 -22.74
N LYS A 3 68.57 -6.16 -22.01
CA LYS A 3 68.00 -5.66 -20.72
C LYS A 3 67.23 -4.31 -20.80
N THR A 4 67.42 -3.55 -21.86
CA THR A 4 66.82 -2.19 -21.98
C THR A 4 65.37 -2.20 -22.45
N ILE A 5 64.90 -3.27 -23.10
CA ILE A 5 63.56 -3.37 -23.64
C ILE A 5 62.51 -3.64 -22.53
N LYS A 6 62.91 -4.32 -21.44
CA LYS A 6 61.98 -4.66 -20.33
C LYS A 6 61.54 -3.46 -19.45
N PHE A 7 62.37 -2.44 -19.33
CA PHE A 7 62.11 -1.27 -18.50
C PHE A 7 61.08 -0.32 -19.17
N SER A 8 61.19 -0.15 -20.49
CA SER A 8 60.24 0.68 -21.25
C SER A 8 58.82 0.09 -21.28
N THR A 9 58.67 -1.24 -21.36
CA THR A 9 57.36 -1.92 -21.41
C THR A 9 56.66 -1.86 -20.08
N VAL A 10 57.35 -1.96 -18.94
CA VAL A 10 56.78 -1.83 -17.60
C VAL A 10 56.30 -0.39 -17.34
N PHE A 11 57.09 0.59 -17.78
CA PHE A 11 56.70 2.01 -17.65
C PHE A 11 55.46 2.35 -18.49
N TYR A 12 55.29 1.78 -19.68
CA TYR A 12 54.13 1.96 -20.55
C TYR A 12 52.88 1.30 -19.96
N LEU A 13 53.02 0.10 -19.38
CA LEU A 13 51.89 -0.59 -18.70
C LEU A 13 51.44 0.15 -17.42
N CYS A 14 52.37 0.71 -16.64
CA CYS A 14 52.02 1.56 -15.49
C CYS A 14 51.30 2.84 -15.90
N PHE A 15 51.70 3.50 -17.00
CA PHE A 15 51.02 4.70 -17.48
C PHE A 15 49.60 4.41 -18.01
N ILE A 16 49.39 3.28 -18.67
CA ILE A 16 48.07 2.85 -19.15
C ILE A 16 47.13 2.53 -17.97
N SER A 17 47.66 1.88 -16.91
CA SER A 17 46.85 1.56 -15.72
C SER A 17 46.47 2.82 -14.91
N ILE A 18 47.35 3.81 -14.81
CA ILE A 18 47.08 5.09 -14.15
C ILE A 18 46.07 5.91 -14.98
N ALA A 19 46.16 5.95 -16.28
CA ALA A 19 45.19 6.62 -17.16
C ALA A 19 43.85 5.94 -17.15
N ALA A 20 43.80 4.61 -17.13
CA ALA A 20 42.54 3.86 -17.00
C ALA A 20 41.85 4.10 -15.66
N ASN A 21 42.61 4.13 -14.54
CA ASN A 21 42.04 4.44 -13.22
C ASN A 21 41.52 5.88 -13.13
N ALA A 22 42.27 6.85 -13.67
CA ALA A 22 41.80 8.25 -13.71
C ALA A 22 40.57 8.44 -14.58
N GLN A 23 40.42 7.69 -15.67
CA GLN A 23 39.25 7.68 -16.52
C GLN A 23 38.01 7.04 -15.80
N MET A 24 38.27 5.97 -15.06
CA MET A 24 37.22 5.32 -14.23
C MET A 24 36.75 6.23 -13.10
N GLU A 25 37.63 6.89 -12.36
CA GLU A 25 37.25 7.86 -11.33
C GLU A 25 36.51 9.05 -11.91
N LYS A 26 36.88 9.59 -13.06
CA LYS A 26 36.23 10.69 -13.75
C LYS A 26 34.82 10.28 -14.23
N ASN A 27 34.66 9.06 -14.70
CA ASN A 27 33.38 8.51 -15.10
C ASN A 27 32.47 8.26 -13.89
N GLU A 28 33.03 7.73 -12.77
CA GLU A 28 32.24 7.59 -11.52
C GLU A 28 31.83 8.94 -10.93
N GLN A 29 32.67 9.96 -10.97
CA GLN A 29 32.34 11.31 -10.49
C GLN A 29 31.25 11.94 -11.37
N LYS A 30 31.36 11.82 -12.70
CA LYS A 30 30.36 12.30 -13.65
C LYS A 30 29.04 11.56 -13.48
N GLU A 31 29.07 10.26 -13.21
CA GLU A 31 27.90 9.45 -12.93
C GLU A 31 27.24 9.83 -11.60
N LYS A 32 28.02 10.07 -10.56
CA LYS A 32 27.55 10.57 -9.26
C LYS A 32 26.90 11.96 -9.39
N GLN A 33 27.47 12.83 -10.21
CA GLN A 33 26.96 14.17 -10.48
C GLN A 33 25.66 14.14 -11.28
N LEU A 34 25.56 13.35 -12.34
CA LEU A 34 24.34 13.14 -13.14
C LEU A 34 23.19 12.54 -12.31
N VAL A 35 23.49 11.63 -11.39
CA VAL A 35 22.49 11.06 -10.49
C VAL A 35 22.07 12.06 -9.41
N SER A 36 22.96 12.98 -9.00
CA SER A 36 22.65 14.04 -8.03
C SER A 36 21.72 15.13 -8.60
N GLU A 37 21.66 15.29 -9.92
CA GLU A 37 20.79 16.26 -10.59
C GLU A 37 19.33 15.76 -10.71
N LYS A 38 19.12 14.43 -10.71
CA LYS A 38 17.80 13.81 -10.86
C LYS A 38 17.10 13.73 -9.51
N LYS A 39 16.15 14.62 -9.30
CA LYS A 39 15.47 14.81 -8.02
C LYS A 39 14.09 14.15 -7.95
N ASN A 40 13.59 13.58 -9.03
CA ASN A 40 12.25 13.03 -9.13
C ASN A 40 12.31 11.51 -9.34
N VAL A 41 11.37 10.79 -8.76
CA VAL A 41 11.19 9.34 -8.97
C VAL A 41 9.71 9.05 -9.16
N LEU A 42 9.37 8.33 -10.20
CA LEU A 42 8.04 7.74 -10.39
C LEU A 42 8.14 6.23 -10.14
N LYS A 43 7.25 5.68 -9.32
CA LYS A 43 7.30 4.29 -8.87
C LYS A 43 5.97 3.60 -9.04
N ILE A 44 6.00 2.29 -9.24
CA ILE A 44 4.84 1.40 -9.21
C ILE A 44 5.07 0.27 -8.20
N ASN A 45 4.07 -0.05 -7.40
CA ASN A 45 4.11 -1.14 -6.44
C ASN A 45 3.73 -2.44 -7.12
N LEU A 46 4.71 -3.32 -7.37
CA LEU A 46 4.50 -4.56 -8.13
C LEU A 46 3.66 -5.60 -7.37
N PRO A 47 3.92 -5.93 -6.08
CA PRO A 47 3.10 -6.87 -5.32
C PRO A 47 1.63 -6.43 -5.20
N ALA A 48 1.36 -5.13 -5.15
CA ALA A 48 0.00 -4.62 -5.06
C ALA A 48 -0.86 -5.03 -6.27
N LEU A 49 -0.25 -5.18 -7.45
CA LEU A 49 -0.95 -5.61 -8.67
C LEU A 49 -1.56 -7.02 -8.54
N ALA A 50 -0.91 -7.93 -7.79
CA ALA A 50 -1.46 -9.26 -7.52
C ALA A 50 -2.78 -9.19 -6.73
N PHE A 51 -2.99 -8.11 -5.98
CA PHE A 51 -4.22 -7.82 -5.23
C PHE A 51 -5.15 -6.87 -5.98
N LYS A 52 -5.00 -6.75 -7.31
CA LYS A 52 -5.74 -5.81 -8.16
C LYS A 52 -5.59 -4.34 -7.72
N ASN A 53 -4.58 -4.04 -6.90
CA ASN A 53 -4.32 -2.68 -6.41
C ASN A 53 -3.27 -2.02 -7.31
N ILE A 54 -3.71 -1.06 -8.11
CA ILE A 54 -2.83 -0.21 -8.92
C ILE A 54 -2.35 0.91 -8.01
N SER A 55 -1.06 0.89 -7.66
CA SER A 55 -0.46 1.84 -6.73
C SER A 55 0.77 2.48 -7.37
N VAL A 56 0.68 3.79 -7.58
CA VAL A 56 1.72 4.62 -8.21
C VAL A 56 2.16 5.69 -7.23
N GLU A 57 3.45 5.91 -7.11
CA GLU A 57 4.03 6.92 -6.23
C GLU A 57 4.96 7.85 -7.01
N TYR A 58 4.75 9.14 -6.84
CA TYR A 58 5.70 10.17 -7.22
C TYR A 58 6.45 10.66 -5.99
N GLU A 59 7.77 10.71 -6.07
CA GLU A 59 8.64 11.19 -5.00
C GLU A 59 9.61 12.24 -5.54
N ARG A 60 9.78 13.33 -4.77
CA ARG A 60 10.70 14.42 -5.10
C ARG A 60 11.63 14.72 -3.94
N GLN A 61 12.91 14.77 -4.22
CA GLN A 61 13.91 15.26 -3.29
C GLN A 61 13.73 16.79 -3.08
N VAL A 62 13.57 17.20 -1.83
CA VAL A 62 13.44 18.63 -1.44
C VAL A 62 14.59 19.11 -0.58
N GLY A 63 15.41 18.21 -0.05
CA GLY A 63 16.58 18.54 0.76
C GLY A 63 17.68 17.51 0.62
N LYS A 64 18.81 17.70 1.30
CA LYS A 64 19.95 16.78 1.24
C LYS A 64 19.61 15.37 1.71
N LYS A 65 18.70 15.24 2.69
CA LYS A 65 18.23 13.96 3.27
C LYS A 65 16.72 13.84 3.31
N ILE A 66 16.01 14.70 2.60
CA ILE A 66 14.57 14.84 2.70
C ILE A 66 13.95 14.71 1.33
N SER A 67 12.86 13.98 1.24
CA SER A 67 11.95 13.97 0.09
C SER A 67 10.50 14.10 0.54
N VAL A 68 9.66 14.48 -0.40
CA VAL A 68 8.20 14.41 -0.29
C VAL A 68 7.69 13.45 -1.34
N SER A 69 6.71 12.63 -0.99
CA SER A 69 6.07 11.74 -1.94
C SER A 69 4.56 11.79 -1.83
N VAL A 70 3.91 11.40 -2.92
CA VAL A 70 2.47 11.19 -2.98
C VAL A 70 2.23 9.86 -3.67
N ASN A 71 1.62 8.93 -2.95
CA ASN A 71 1.14 7.68 -3.51
C ASN A 71 -0.36 7.80 -3.81
N VAL A 72 -0.74 7.38 -5.00
CA VAL A 72 -2.15 7.21 -5.41
C VAL A 72 -2.38 5.74 -5.67
N HIS A 73 -3.44 5.20 -5.09
CA HIS A 73 -3.79 3.80 -5.29
C HIS A 73 -5.28 3.61 -5.55
N THR A 74 -5.59 2.57 -6.31
CA THR A 74 -6.97 2.20 -6.61
C THR A 74 -7.11 0.69 -6.78
N ILE A 75 -8.19 0.17 -6.21
CA ILE A 75 -8.68 -1.19 -6.48
C ILE A 75 -9.98 -1.02 -7.27
N PRO A 76 -10.05 -1.45 -8.54
CA PRO A 76 -11.30 -1.47 -9.30
C PRO A 76 -12.36 -2.27 -8.55
N PHE A 77 -13.60 -1.72 -8.47
CA PHE A 77 -14.69 -2.40 -7.78
C PHE A 77 -14.95 -3.79 -8.37
N GLY A 78 -14.98 -4.80 -7.52
CA GLY A 78 -15.19 -6.19 -7.92
C GLY A 78 -14.78 -7.20 -6.85
N SER A 79 -14.80 -8.45 -7.21
CA SER A 79 -14.40 -9.55 -6.33
C SER A 79 -12.92 -9.47 -5.94
N LEU A 80 -12.62 -9.73 -4.68
CA LEU A 80 -11.23 -9.81 -4.21
C LEU A 80 -10.49 -10.97 -4.89
N PRO A 81 -9.19 -10.84 -5.14
CA PRO A 81 -8.37 -11.99 -5.51
C PRO A 81 -8.26 -12.94 -4.31
N PHE A 82 -7.99 -14.21 -4.57
CA PHE A 82 -7.77 -15.24 -3.52
C PHE A 82 -8.94 -15.42 -2.54
N GLN A 83 -10.20 -15.21 -2.98
CA GLN A 83 -11.40 -15.36 -2.13
C GLN A 83 -11.50 -16.76 -1.48
N SER A 84 -11.08 -17.83 -2.17
CA SER A 84 -11.04 -19.18 -1.62
C SER A 84 -10.11 -19.32 -0.41
N THR A 85 -8.99 -18.58 -0.41
CA THR A 85 -8.06 -18.55 0.72
C THR A 85 -8.65 -17.80 1.91
N PHE A 86 -9.36 -16.70 1.67
CA PHE A 86 -10.07 -15.99 2.73
C PHE A 86 -11.17 -16.85 3.34
N LYS A 87 -11.92 -17.59 2.52
CA LYS A 87 -12.96 -18.50 3.00
C LYS A 87 -12.38 -19.59 3.92
N SER A 88 -11.24 -20.19 3.60
CA SER A 88 -10.61 -21.21 4.43
C SER A 88 -10.06 -20.72 5.77
N LEU A 89 -9.80 -19.41 5.89
CA LEU A 89 -9.33 -18.76 7.12
C LEU A 89 -10.48 -18.34 8.06
N THR A 90 -11.73 -18.35 7.57
CA THR A 90 -12.89 -17.77 8.28
C THR A 90 -14.06 -18.77 8.35
N ASP A 91 -13.78 -20.06 8.55
CA ASP A 91 -14.70 -21.22 8.42
C ASP A 91 -16.03 -21.13 9.23
N ASN A 92 -16.23 -20.13 10.10
CA ASN A 92 -17.40 -19.97 10.95
C ASN A 92 -18.09 -18.60 10.84
N SER A 93 -17.87 -17.82 9.77
CA SER A 93 -18.48 -16.50 9.68
C SER A 93 -19.76 -16.51 8.83
N ASP A 94 -20.78 -15.81 9.31
CA ASP A 94 -22.03 -15.55 8.57
C ASP A 94 -21.80 -14.68 7.33
N VAL A 95 -20.60 -14.12 7.19
CA VAL A 95 -20.18 -13.34 6.03
C VAL A 95 -19.72 -14.24 4.89
N LYS A 96 -20.36 -14.14 3.73
CA LYS A 96 -19.93 -14.85 2.51
C LYS A 96 -18.76 -14.12 1.82
N TYR A 97 -17.54 -14.42 2.22
CA TYR A 97 -16.34 -13.80 1.64
C TYR A 97 -16.14 -14.11 0.16
N ASP A 98 -16.70 -15.20 -0.35
CA ASP A 98 -16.68 -15.58 -1.76
C ASP A 98 -17.53 -14.66 -2.66
N GLN A 99 -18.49 -13.95 -2.09
CA GLN A 99 -19.33 -12.97 -2.77
C GLN A 99 -19.00 -11.51 -2.41
N PHE A 100 -18.06 -11.30 -1.47
CA PHE A 100 -17.65 -9.97 -1.06
C PHE A 100 -16.98 -9.21 -2.21
N LYS A 101 -17.43 -7.97 -2.45
CA LYS A 101 -16.83 -7.09 -3.43
C LYS A 101 -16.29 -5.83 -2.77
N LEU A 102 -15.13 -5.40 -3.24
CA LEU A 102 -14.44 -4.22 -2.75
C LEU A 102 -13.91 -3.40 -3.94
N GLY A 103 -14.04 -2.10 -3.84
CA GLY A 103 -13.29 -1.13 -4.62
C GLY A 103 -12.66 -0.12 -3.68
N SER A 104 -11.54 0.46 -4.04
CA SER A 104 -10.97 1.55 -3.26
C SER A 104 -10.27 2.57 -4.14
N PHE A 105 -10.22 3.79 -3.63
CA PHE A 105 -9.37 4.86 -4.13
C PHE A 105 -8.74 5.58 -2.94
N GLY A 106 -7.45 5.88 -3.02
CA GLY A 106 -6.79 6.59 -1.94
C GLY A 106 -5.59 7.38 -2.39
N VAL A 107 -5.25 8.39 -1.56
CA VAL A 107 -4.09 9.26 -1.72
C VAL A 107 -3.32 9.29 -0.41
N VAL A 108 -1.98 9.13 -0.50
CA VAL A 108 -1.10 9.05 0.66
C VAL A 108 0.07 10.00 0.47
N PRO A 109 -0.02 11.26 0.91
CA PRO A 109 1.14 12.12 1.06
C PRO A 109 2.04 11.61 2.17
N GLU A 110 3.35 11.64 1.93
CA GLU A 110 4.40 11.17 2.84
C GLU A 110 5.60 12.10 2.80
N PHE A 111 6.25 12.28 3.93
CA PHE A 111 7.45 13.07 4.09
C PHE A 111 8.58 12.16 4.58
N ARG A 112 9.65 11.97 3.81
CA ARG A 112 10.69 10.97 4.06
C ARG A 112 12.00 11.60 4.55
N PHE A 113 12.53 11.04 5.62
CA PHE A 113 13.84 11.35 6.16
C PHE A 113 14.80 10.18 5.90
N TYR A 114 15.80 10.40 5.07
CA TYR A 114 16.81 9.40 4.74
C TYR A 114 17.95 9.40 5.75
N LEU A 115 18.21 8.26 6.38
CA LEU A 115 19.25 8.09 7.39
C LEU A 115 20.64 7.87 6.77
N SER A 116 20.70 7.51 5.50
CA SER A 116 21.93 7.22 4.78
C SER A 116 22.82 8.45 4.61
N LYS A 117 24.14 8.25 4.66
CA LYS A 117 25.15 9.25 4.26
C LYS A 117 25.08 9.59 2.75
N LYS A 118 24.44 8.74 1.95
CA LYS A 118 24.31 8.90 0.49
C LYS A 118 23.28 9.95 0.06
N GLY A 119 22.57 10.57 1.03
CA GLY A 119 21.55 11.60 0.79
C GLY A 119 20.15 11.03 0.58
N ALA A 120 19.23 11.90 0.15
CA ALA A 120 17.84 11.52 -0.14
C ALA A 120 17.76 10.59 -1.37
N LEU A 121 16.64 9.88 -1.49
CA LEU A 121 16.34 8.89 -2.53
C LEU A 121 17.29 7.68 -2.52
N ARG A 122 17.98 7.41 -1.41
CA ARG A 122 18.89 6.26 -1.26
C ARG A 122 19.02 5.81 0.19
N GLY A 123 18.90 4.50 0.42
CA GLY A 123 19.09 3.86 1.70
C GLY A 123 17.86 3.90 2.59
N PHE A 124 18.04 3.65 3.86
CA PHE A 124 16.97 3.54 4.84
C PHE A 124 16.32 4.90 5.10
N TYR A 125 14.99 4.91 5.23
CA TYR A 125 14.23 6.11 5.55
C TYR A 125 13.12 5.84 6.57
N ILE A 126 12.69 6.90 7.24
CA ILE A 126 11.51 6.98 8.07
C ILE A 126 10.63 8.07 7.47
N GLY A 127 9.33 7.75 7.27
CA GLY A 127 8.39 8.68 6.63
C GLY A 127 7.06 8.77 7.38
N PRO A 128 6.77 9.88 8.08
CA PRO A 128 5.40 10.17 8.48
C PRO A 128 4.52 10.37 7.26
N PHE A 129 3.32 9.81 7.31
CA PHE A 129 2.34 9.89 6.23
C PHE A 129 0.92 10.07 6.75
N VAL A 130 0.05 10.56 5.86
CA VAL A 130 -1.40 10.56 6.04
C VAL A 130 -2.01 9.75 4.90
N SER A 131 -2.95 8.88 5.20
CA SER A 131 -3.71 8.12 4.20
C SER A 131 -5.16 8.58 4.21
N ILE A 132 -5.65 8.98 3.03
CA ILE A 132 -7.05 9.35 2.80
C ILE A 132 -7.59 8.36 1.79
N SER A 133 -8.53 7.51 2.21
CA SER A 133 -9.04 6.41 1.39
C SER A 133 -10.57 6.35 1.41
N ASN A 134 -11.14 6.08 0.26
CA ASN A 134 -12.54 5.75 0.08
C ASN A 134 -12.65 4.29 -0.33
N TYR A 135 -13.55 3.56 0.30
CA TYR A 135 -13.87 2.18 0.00
C TYR A 135 -15.33 2.08 -0.42
N LYS A 136 -15.60 1.41 -1.54
CA LYS A 136 -16.91 0.95 -1.95
C LYS A 136 -16.98 -0.55 -1.72
N MET A 137 -18.03 -1.04 -1.07
CA MET A 137 -18.12 -2.47 -0.75
C MET A 137 -19.53 -3.01 -0.88
N GLU A 138 -19.62 -4.28 -1.26
CA GLU A 138 -20.82 -5.12 -1.12
C GLU A 138 -20.49 -6.22 -0.12
N LEU A 139 -21.19 -6.23 1.01
CA LEU A 139 -21.04 -7.18 2.10
C LEU A 139 -22.23 -8.14 2.12
N PRO A 140 -22.08 -9.38 1.65
CA PRO A 140 -23.11 -10.39 1.76
C PRO A 140 -23.10 -10.99 3.17
N LEU A 141 -24.23 -10.83 3.88
CA LEU A 141 -24.46 -11.34 5.23
C LEU A 141 -25.58 -12.37 5.20
N ASN A 142 -25.33 -13.56 5.75
CA ASN A 142 -26.34 -14.60 5.91
C ASN A 142 -27.14 -14.33 7.17
N TYR A 143 -28.45 -14.58 7.09
CA TYR A 143 -29.33 -14.67 8.25
C TYR A 143 -30.31 -15.84 8.05
N THR A 144 -30.64 -16.53 9.13
CA THR A 144 -31.53 -17.68 9.09
C THR A 144 -32.90 -17.27 9.59
N SER A 145 -33.91 -17.49 8.76
CA SER A 145 -35.32 -17.25 9.14
C SER A 145 -36.10 -18.55 9.15
N GLY A 146 -36.40 -19.04 10.33
CA GLY A 146 -36.95 -20.37 10.54
C GLY A 146 -35.91 -21.44 10.12
N THR A 147 -36.24 -22.22 9.07
CA THR A 147 -35.34 -23.26 8.51
C THR A 147 -34.58 -22.77 7.24
N ILE A 148 -34.82 -21.56 6.79
CA ILE A 148 -34.28 -21.04 5.51
C ILE A 148 -33.18 -20.03 5.79
N THR A 149 -31.97 -20.28 5.27
CA THR A 149 -30.90 -19.30 5.27
C THR A 149 -31.04 -18.38 4.05
N LYS A 150 -31.09 -17.08 4.29
CA LYS A 150 -31.11 -16.01 3.28
C LYS A 150 -29.83 -15.22 3.31
N THR A 151 -29.48 -14.60 2.20
CA THR A 151 -28.33 -13.70 2.10
C THR A 151 -28.81 -12.29 1.80
N GLY A 152 -28.51 -11.35 2.68
CA GLY A 152 -28.69 -9.92 2.44
C GLY A 152 -27.40 -9.31 1.92
N ILE A 153 -27.46 -8.51 0.87
CA ILE A 153 -26.29 -7.80 0.31
C ILE A 153 -26.36 -6.36 0.79
N PHE A 154 -25.43 -6.00 1.67
CA PHE A 154 -25.23 -4.62 2.11
C PHE A 154 -24.27 -3.92 1.17
N ASP A 155 -24.72 -2.84 0.54
CA ASP A 155 -23.88 -1.99 -0.30
C ASP A 155 -23.66 -0.61 0.34
N GLY A 156 -22.51 -0.03 0.06
CA GLY A 156 -22.21 1.30 0.55
C GLY A 156 -20.76 1.71 0.45
N THR A 157 -20.44 2.80 1.16
CA THR A 157 -19.12 3.39 1.14
C THR A 157 -18.57 3.65 2.54
N LEU A 158 -17.25 3.55 2.67
CA LEU A 158 -16.52 3.87 3.89
C LEU A 158 -15.37 4.82 3.53
N ASN A 159 -15.28 5.94 4.23
CA ASN A 159 -14.16 6.89 4.14
C ASN A 159 -13.26 6.71 5.36
N ALA A 160 -11.96 6.59 5.14
CA ALA A 160 -10.99 6.47 6.20
C ALA A 160 -9.88 7.51 6.06
N VAL A 161 -9.50 8.12 7.19
CA VAL A 161 -8.36 9.02 7.30
C VAL A 161 -7.48 8.52 8.43
N THR A 162 -6.23 8.17 8.10
CA THR A 162 -5.25 7.65 9.07
C THR A 162 -3.93 8.38 8.95
N GLY A 163 -3.21 8.48 10.06
CA GLY A 163 -1.82 8.92 10.12
C GLY A 163 -0.91 7.77 10.54
N GLY A 164 0.31 7.74 10.04
CA GLY A 164 1.25 6.67 10.34
C GLY A 164 2.70 7.03 10.10
N ILE A 165 3.58 6.07 10.35
CA ILE A 165 5.01 6.19 10.12
C ILE A 165 5.46 5.01 9.27
N GLN A 166 6.01 5.28 8.09
CA GLN A 166 6.57 4.29 7.19
C GLN A 166 8.06 4.09 7.45
N PHE A 167 8.48 2.85 7.55
CA PHE A 167 9.88 2.44 7.52
C PHE A 167 10.14 1.76 6.18
N GLY A 168 11.21 2.15 5.51
CA GLY A 168 11.54 1.59 4.21
C GLY A 168 13.01 1.78 3.84
N THR A 169 13.39 1.20 2.72
CA THR A 169 14.74 1.35 2.18
C THR A 169 14.69 1.44 0.67
N GLN A 170 15.42 2.39 0.11
CA GLN A 170 15.47 2.66 -1.32
C GLN A 170 16.86 2.38 -1.89
N PHE A 171 16.91 1.57 -2.93
CA PHE A 171 18.12 1.16 -3.62
C PHE A 171 18.15 1.77 -5.01
N SER A 172 19.31 2.25 -5.43
CA SER A 172 19.53 2.66 -6.83
C SER A 172 20.10 1.46 -7.60
N LEU A 173 19.39 1.02 -8.63
CA LEU A 173 19.78 -0.02 -9.56
C LEU A 173 20.31 0.65 -10.84
N GLY A 174 21.58 1.14 -10.78
CA GLY A 174 22.18 1.94 -11.85
C GLY A 174 21.78 3.43 -11.79
N LYS A 175 21.76 4.08 -12.97
CA LYS A 175 21.60 5.56 -13.08
C LYS A 175 20.16 6.04 -12.86
N ASN A 176 19.20 5.30 -13.36
CA ASN A 176 17.81 5.74 -13.47
C ASN A 176 16.81 4.85 -12.76
N VAL A 177 17.15 3.59 -12.48
CA VAL A 177 16.22 2.63 -11.87
C VAL A 177 16.37 2.66 -10.35
N VAL A 178 15.24 2.59 -9.67
CA VAL A 178 15.14 2.61 -8.21
C VAL A 178 14.27 1.44 -7.77
N LEU A 179 14.71 0.73 -6.74
CA LEU A 179 13.91 -0.23 -6.01
C LEU A 179 13.62 0.35 -4.62
N ASP A 180 12.36 0.54 -4.28
CA ASP A 180 11.92 1.02 -2.98
C ASP A 180 11.16 -0.08 -2.26
N TRP A 181 11.66 -0.49 -1.11
CA TRP A 181 11.06 -1.54 -0.29
C TRP A 181 10.40 -0.93 0.94
N TRP A 182 9.08 -1.00 0.99
CA TRP A 182 8.27 -0.61 2.14
C TRP A 182 8.25 -1.76 3.16
N LEU A 183 8.97 -1.61 4.24
CA LEU A 183 9.13 -2.65 5.25
C LEU A 183 7.88 -2.74 6.13
N PHE A 184 7.55 -1.65 6.81
CA PHE A 184 6.51 -1.60 7.82
C PHE A 184 6.00 -0.17 7.99
N GLY A 185 4.68 0.01 8.01
CA GLY A 185 4.06 1.33 8.14
C GLY A 185 2.74 1.25 8.93
N PRO A 186 2.80 1.18 10.27
CA PRO A 186 1.60 1.19 11.10
C PRO A 186 0.91 2.53 10.98
N ASN A 187 -0.42 2.50 10.95
CA ASN A 187 -1.23 3.70 10.87
C ASN A 187 -2.51 3.54 11.71
N TYR A 188 -3.00 4.67 12.20
CA TYR A 188 -4.20 4.76 13.01
C TYR A 188 -4.94 6.07 12.70
N GLY A 189 -6.27 6.03 12.82
CA GLY A 189 -7.13 7.19 12.59
C GLY A 189 -8.60 6.87 12.76
N SER A 190 -9.42 7.33 11.85
CA SER A 190 -10.86 7.14 11.91
C SER A 190 -11.44 6.77 10.56
N ALA A 191 -12.56 6.04 10.60
CA ALA A 191 -13.39 5.77 9.44
C ALA A 191 -14.83 6.17 9.71
N ASN A 192 -15.54 6.53 8.64
CA ASN A 192 -16.97 6.79 8.65
C ASN A 192 -17.61 6.32 7.34
N GLY A 193 -18.83 5.80 7.43
CA GLY A 193 -19.55 5.32 6.26
C GLY A 193 -20.88 4.67 6.62
N THR A 194 -21.59 4.25 5.59
CA THR A 194 -22.88 3.58 5.74
C THR A 194 -22.99 2.46 4.73
N LEU A 195 -23.46 1.30 5.18
CA LEU A 195 -23.85 0.18 4.35
C LEU A 195 -25.33 -0.04 4.50
N THR A 196 -26.04 -0.24 3.41
CA THR A 196 -27.49 -0.36 3.38
C THR A 196 -27.91 -1.64 2.66
N LEU A 197 -28.81 -2.38 3.27
CA LEU A 197 -29.55 -3.46 2.65
C LEU A 197 -30.96 -2.95 2.36
N THR A 198 -31.39 -2.95 1.11
CA THR A 198 -32.74 -2.59 0.70
C THR A 198 -33.48 -3.85 0.27
N THR A 199 -34.32 -4.40 1.17
CA THR A 199 -35.13 -5.59 0.90
C THR A 199 -36.31 -5.62 1.89
N PRO A 200 -37.54 -5.95 1.45
CA PRO A 200 -38.65 -6.15 2.35
C PRO A 200 -38.39 -7.31 3.31
N LEU A 201 -38.60 -7.11 4.60
CA LEU A 201 -38.39 -8.12 5.64
C LEU A 201 -39.71 -8.29 6.41
N ASN A 202 -40.12 -9.52 6.66
CA ASN A 202 -41.19 -9.80 7.62
C ASN A 202 -40.65 -9.65 9.07
N ASN A 203 -41.53 -9.71 10.06
CA ASN A 203 -41.16 -9.48 11.46
C ASN A 203 -40.13 -10.50 11.98
N GLN A 204 -40.21 -11.77 11.56
CA GLN A 204 -39.25 -12.80 11.96
C GLN A 204 -37.88 -12.53 11.32
N GLU A 205 -37.83 -12.31 10.02
CA GLU A 205 -36.62 -11.99 9.28
C GLU A 205 -35.89 -10.77 9.83
N LYS A 206 -36.65 -9.74 10.22
CA LYS A 206 -36.08 -8.55 10.85
C LYS A 206 -35.41 -8.88 12.18
N MET A 207 -36.03 -9.71 13.02
CA MET A 207 -35.45 -10.12 14.31
C MET A 207 -34.19 -10.96 14.12
N ASP A 208 -34.24 -11.92 13.19
CA ASP A 208 -33.11 -12.81 12.89
C ASP A 208 -31.96 -12.03 12.31
N LEU A 209 -32.18 -11.11 11.34
CA LEU A 209 -31.18 -10.22 10.79
C LEU A 209 -30.59 -9.29 11.86
N GLN A 210 -31.44 -8.73 12.77
CA GLN A 210 -30.92 -7.90 13.86
C GLN A 210 -29.95 -8.67 14.75
N THR A 211 -30.24 -9.93 15.06
CA THR A 211 -29.35 -10.78 15.85
C THR A 211 -28.00 -10.96 15.16
N GLN A 212 -27.97 -11.19 13.85
CA GLN A 212 -26.74 -11.29 13.07
C GLN A 212 -25.97 -9.96 13.00
N LEU A 213 -26.67 -8.84 12.90
CA LEU A 213 -26.07 -7.51 12.93
C LEU A 213 -25.42 -7.19 14.29
N ASP A 214 -26.06 -7.63 15.39
CA ASP A 214 -25.51 -7.47 16.74
C ASP A 214 -24.27 -8.34 16.94
N GLN A 215 -24.24 -9.55 16.40
CA GLN A 215 -23.04 -10.40 16.37
C GLN A 215 -21.93 -9.77 15.55
N LEU A 216 -22.22 -9.34 14.32
CA LEU A 216 -21.23 -8.65 13.45
C LEU A 216 -20.62 -7.44 14.16
N LYS A 217 -21.45 -6.64 14.87
CA LYS A 217 -20.95 -5.48 15.63
C LYS A 217 -19.98 -5.89 16.74
N ASN A 218 -20.22 -7.02 17.40
CA ASN A 218 -19.35 -7.51 18.49
C ASN A 218 -18.05 -8.15 17.95
N ASP A 219 -18.11 -8.76 16.75
CA ASP A 219 -16.99 -9.47 16.14
C ASP A 219 -16.01 -8.53 15.43
N VAL A 220 -16.49 -7.37 14.97
CA VAL A 220 -15.62 -6.37 14.31
C VAL A 220 -14.76 -5.65 15.35
N PRO A 221 -13.43 -5.76 15.25
CA PRO A 221 -12.52 -5.11 16.19
C PRO A 221 -12.59 -3.58 16.11
N LEU A 222 -12.13 -2.91 17.17
CA LEU A 222 -11.96 -1.45 17.26
C LEU A 222 -13.29 -0.67 17.31
N ASP A 223 -14.43 -1.29 17.61
CA ASP A 223 -15.74 -0.61 17.72
C ASP A 223 -16.07 0.32 16.53
N VAL A 224 -15.66 -0.08 15.33
CA VAL A 224 -15.85 0.71 14.12
C VAL A 224 -17.33 0.80 13.73
N ILE A 225 -18.17 -0.21 14.08
CA ILE A 225 -19.60 -0.21 13.85
C ILE A 225 -20.29 0.52 15.00
N LYS A 226 -20.77 1.72 14.75
CA LYS A 226 -21.50 2.51 15.74
C LYS A 226 -22.91 2.00 15.98
N SER A 227 -23.63 1.70 14.91
CA SER A 227 -24.96 1.11 14.96
C SER A 227 -25.22 0.21 13.76
N ALA A 228 -26.02 -0.82 13.98
CA ALA A 228 -26.52 -1.71 12.94
C ALA A 228 -27.98 -2.01 13.29
N THR A 229 -28.90 -1.67 12.37
CA THR A 229 -30.32 -1.71 12.67
C THR A 229 -31.11 -2.27 11.50
N ALA A 230 -31.94 -3.28 11.78
CA ALA A 230 -32.92 -3.85 10.84
C ALA A 230 -34.27 -3.20 10.96
N SER A 231 -34.93 -3.02 9.83
CA SER A 231 -36.31 -2.51 9.69
C SER A 231 -37.11 -3.39 8.73
N ASN A 232 -38.39 -3.16 8.57
CA ASN A 232 -39.22 -3.91 7.62
C ASN A 232 -38.82 -3.62 6.13
N ASN A 233 -38.11 -2.54 5.88
CA ASN A 233 -37.67 -2.14 4.52
C ASN A 233 -36.21 -2.51 4.24
N GLY A 234 -35.52 -3.22 5.16
CA GLY A 234 -34.14 -3.58 5.06
C GLY A 234 -33.32 -3.29 6.30
N ALA A 235 -32.01 -3.01 6.16
CA ALA A 235 -31.17 -2.72 7.30
C ALA A 235 -30.08 -1.71 6.96
N ILE A 236 -29.55 -1.04 7.99
CA ILE A 236 -28.50 -0.02 7.87
C ILE A 236 -27.40 -0.33 8.88
N ILE A 237 -26.14 -0.32 8.42
CA ILE A 237 -24.94 -0.36 9.26
C ILE A 237 -24.25 0.99 9.15
N ILE A 238 -24.07 1.67 10.28
CA ILE A 238 -23.34 2.93 10.37
C ILE A 238 -21.98 2.65 10.98
N ALA A 239 -20.93 2.82 10.19
CA ALA A 239 -19.54 2.78 10.64
C ALA A 239 -19.11 4.20 11.01
N LYS A 240 -18.64 4.40 12.24
CA LYS A 240 -18.04 5.66 12.70
C LYS A 240 -17.17 5.35 13.92
N GLY A 241 -15.91 5.13 13.72
CA GLY A 241 -15.03 4.72 14.80
C GLY A 241 -13.55 4.74 14.42
N PRO A 242 -12.71 4.21 15.29
CA PRO A 242 -11.29 4.09 15.02
C PRO A 242 -11.02 3.17 13.83
N TRP A 243 -9.95 3.46 13.11
CA TRP A 243 -9.48 2.69 11.97
C TRP A 243 -7.97 2.51 12.06
N ALA A 244 -7.50 1.29 11.95
CA ALA A 244 -6.09 0.97 12.01
C ALA A 244 -5.67 0.09 10.84
N GLY A 245 -4.41 0.17 10.46
CA GLY A 245 -3.86 -0.63 9.38
C GLY A 245 -2.35 -0.70 9.40
N ILE A 246 -1.83 -1.50 8.49
CA ILE A 246 -0.40 -1.62 8.24
C ILE A 246 -0.15 -1.41 6.74
N ARG A 247 0.68 -0.43 6.41
CA ARG A 247 1.20 -0.21 5.07
C ARG A 247 2.58 -0.85 5.00
N GLY A 248 2.73 -1.97 4.30
CA GLY A 248 4.01 -2.67 4.26
C GLY A 248 4.07 -3.75 3.20
N GLY A 249 5.23 -4.44 3.11
CA GLY A 249 5.45 -5.53 2.16
C GLY A 249 5.45 -5.10 0.69
N GLY A 250 5.57 -3.81 0.41
CA GLY A 250 5.60 -3.28 -0.96
C GLY A 250 7.01 -3.26 -1.56
N PHE A 251 7.14 -3.76 -2.78
CA PHE A 251 8.33 -3.59 -3.62
C PHE A 251 7.97 -2.70 -4.80
N CYS A 252 8.44 -1.46 -4.75
CA CYS A 252 8.15 -0.49 -5.79
C CYS A 252 9.35 -0.37 -6.74
N LEU A 253 9.10 -0.61 -8.02
CA LEU A 253 10.08 -0.32 -9.06
C LEU A 253 9.85 1.11 -9.57
N GLY A 254 10.92 1.89 -9.67
CA GLY A 254 10.83 3.29 -10.04
C GLY A 254 11.83 3.74 -11.08
N PHE A 255 11.51 4.85 -11.72
CA PHE A 255 12.37 5.54 -12.66
C PHE A 255 12.69 6.94 -12.13
N ARG A 256 13.99 7.27 -12.09
CA ARG A 256 14.52 8.55 -11.62
C ARG A 256 14.81 9.48 -12.80
N PHE A 257 14.35 10.74 -12.71
CA PHE A 257 14.52 11.78 -13.74
C PHE A 257 14.66 13.19 -13.16
#